data_7bf24d412a2f6c550d9ea8083ea646b0
#
_entry.id   7bf24d412a2f6c550d9ea8083ea646b0
#
_cell.length_a   1.000
_cell.length_b   1.000
_cell.length_c   1.000
_cell.angle_alpha   90.00
_cell.angle_beta   90.00
_cell.angle_gamma   90.00
#
_symmetry.space_group_name_H-M   'P 1'
#
loop_
_entity.id
_entity.type
_entity.pdbx_description
1 polymer ?
#
loop_
_entity_poly.entity_id
_entity_poly.type
_entity_poly.pdbx_seq_one_letter_code
_entity_poly.pdbx_strand_id
1 'polypeptide(L)'
;FMPWNGYNFEDAIVISERLIRQDAFTSVHIYEKEVEARELKHGVEEITRDIPNVRDDELAHLDESGIVKIGTKVSGGMILVGKVSPKGEVKPTPEERLLRAIFGEKAGHVVNKSLYCAPSMEGIVVDVKIFTKKGYDKDARALELEKEERDYLEREHYDRLLMIDKEEMLRINSFISSSVNLGI
;
A
#
# COMPACT_ATOMS: atom_id res chain seq x y z
N PHE A 1 -32.90 -7.56 -25.66
CA PHE A 1 -31.85 -8.52 -26.03
C PHE A 1 -32.10 -9.02 -27.44
N MET A 2 -31.12 -8.84 -28.33
CA MET A 2 -31.24 -9.28 -29.73
C MET A 2 -29.84 -9.56 -30.31
N PRO A 3 -29.70 -10.41 -31.33
CA PRO A 3 -28.47 -10.53 -32.08
C PRO A 3 -28.11 -9.22 -32.80
N TRP A 4 -26.82 -8.86 -32.76
CA TRP A 4 -26.33 -7.63 -33.40
C TRP A 4 -25.13 -7.93 -34.30
N ASN A 5 -25.37 -8.30 -35.54
CA ASN A 5 -24.35 -8.55 -36.57
C ASN A 5 -23.16 -9.43 -36.10
N GLY A 6 -23.38 -10.33 -35.16
CA GLY A 6 -22.36 -11.20 -34.59
C GLY A 6 -21.48 -10.54 -33.51
N TYR A 7 -21.62 -9.23 -33.22
CA TYR A 7 -20.80 -8.55 -32.21
C TYR A 7 -21.14 -8.95 -30.77
N ASN A 8 -22.29 -9.57 -30.53
CA ASN A 8 -22.71 -10.13 -29.24
C ASN A 8 -22.74 -11.66 -29.24
N PHE A 9 -21.88 -12.29 -30.05
CA PHE A 9 -21.72 -13.75 -30.09
C PHE A 9 -21.15 -14.28 -28.79
N GLU A 10 -21.69 -15.38 -28.29
CA GLU A 10 -21.38 -15.99 -26.99
C GLU A 10 -21.57 -14.99 -25.82
N ASP A 11 -20.50 -14.72 -25.05
CA ASP A 11 -20.53 -13.86 -23.87
C ASP A 11 -20.23 -12.38 -24.19
N ALA A 12 -20.10 -12.02 -25.47
CA ALA A 12 -19.85 -10.65 -25.90
C ALA A 12 -21.08 -9.76 -25.74
N ILE A 13 -20.88 -8.55 -25.24
CA ILE A 13 -21.91 -7.54 -25.02
C ILE A 13 -21.52 -6.25 -25.73
N VAL A 14 -22.45 -5.70 -26.51
CA VAL A 14 -22.30 -4.39 -27.10
C VAL A 14 -22.90 -3.33 -26.18
N ILE A 15 -22.11 -2.35 -25.78
CA ILE A 15 -22.53 -1.27 -24.87
C ILE A 15 -22.38 0.09 -25.54
N SER A 16 -23.10 1.09 -25.03
CA SER A 16 -22.96 2.47 -25.45
C SER A 16 -21.68 3.08 -24.92
N GLU A 17 -20.94 3.83 -25.76
CA GLU A 17 -19.76 4.60 -25.35
C GLU A 17 -20.06 5.60 -24.20
N ARG A 18 -21.32 6.05 -24.10
CA ARG A 18 -21.77 6.92 -23.00
C ARG A 18 -21.55 6.30 -21.63
N LEU A 19 -21.71 4.97 -21.49
CA LEU A 19 -21.47 4.28 -20.22
C LEU A 19 -20.00 4.38 -19.77
N ILE A 20 -19.08 4.33 -20.74
CA ILE A 20 -17.64 4.49 -20.49
C ILE A 20 -17.33 5.94 -20.13
N ARG A 21 -17.87 6.91 -20.86
CA ARG A 21 -17.65 8.34 -20.61
C ARG A 21 -18.23 8.82 -19.27
N GLN A 22 -19.28 8.18 -18.79
CA GLN A 22 -19.95 8.52 -17.52
C GLN A 22 -19.44 7.67 -16.35
N ASP A 23 -18.41 6.83 -16.55
CA ASP A 23 -17.90 5.86 -15.58
C ASP A 23 -19.01 5.00 -14.94
N ALA A 24 -20.09 4.74 -15.71
CA ALA A 24 -21.19 3.90 -15.26
C ALA A 24 -20.70 2.44 -15.21
N PHE A 25 -21.02 1.72 -14.15
CA PHE A 25 -20.58 0.36 -13.87
C PHE A 25 -19.06 0.20 -13.67
N THR A 26 -18.35 1.30 -13.47
CA THR A 26 -16.93 1.27 -13.09
C THR A 26 -16.80 0.81 -11.65
N SER A 27 -15.92 -0.15 -11.41
CA SER A 27 -15.61 -0.66 -10.07
C SER A 27 -14.15 -0.38 -9.71
N VAL A 28 -13.91 -0.10 -8.43
CA VAL A 28 -12.57 0.02 -7.85
C VAL A 28 -12.33 -1.19 -6.96
N HIS A 29 -11.25 -1.90 -7.22
CA HIS A 29 -10.84 -3.04 -6.43
C HIS A 29 -9.58 -2.68 -5.65
N ILE A 30 -9.62 -2.82 -4.33
CA ILE A 30 -8.48 -2.59 -3.45
C ILE A 30 -8.00 -3.95 -2.95
N TYR A 31 -6.72 -4.24 -3.21
CA TYR A 31 -6.07 -5.46 -2.75
C TYR A 31 -5.09 -5.11 -1.64
N GLU A 32 -5.25 -5.75 -0.51
CA GLU A 32 -4.38 -5.60 0.64
C GLU A 32 -3.35 -6.73 0.67
N LYS A 33 -2.09 -6.38 0.95
CA LYS A 33 -0.99 -7.32 1.11
C LYS A 33 -0.25 -7.01 2.40
N GLU A 34 -0.02 -8.03 3.19
CA GLU A 34 0.63 -7.93 4.49
C GLU A 34 1.95 -8.67 4.51
N VAL A 35 2.96 -8.09 5.15
CA VAL A 35 4.27 -8.70 5.39
C VAL A 35 4.68 -8.46 6.83
N GLU A 36 5.10 -9.52 7.50
CA GLU A 36 5.60 -9.48 8.86
C GLU A 36 7.09 -9.88 8.89
N ALA A 37 7.91 -9.12 9.58
CA ALA A 37 9.28 -9.51 9.94
C ALA A 37 9.24 -10.29 11.26
N ARG A 38 9.76 -11.50 11.26
CA ARG A 38 9.71 -12.43 12.38
C ARG A 38 11.08 -12.69 12.95
N GLU A 39 11.13 -12.97 14.25
CA GLU A 39 12.31 -13.50 14.89
C GLU A 39 12.42 -15.01 14.62
N LEU A 40 13.54 -15.41 14.02
CA LEU A 40 13.87 -16.80 13.74
C LEU A 40 14.98 -17.29 14.68
N LYS A 41 15.15 -18.59 14.78
CA LYS A 41 16.22 -19.20 15.61
C LYS A 41 17.65 -18.74 15.23
N HIS A 42 17.84 -18.30 14.00
CA HIS A 42 19.13 -17.91 13.42
C HIS A 42 19.29 -16.39 13.22
N GLY A 43 18.38 -15.59 13.75
CA GLY A 43 18.37 -14.13 13.65
C GLY A 43 17.00 -13.56 13.33
N VAL A 44 16.92 -12.25 13.17
CA VAL A 44 15.70 -11.52 12.91
C VAL A 44 15.56 -11.30 11.39
N GLU A 45 14.36 -11.48 10.85
CA GLU A 45 14.04 -11.04 9.49
C GLU A 45 14.01 -9.51 9.48
N GLU A 46 14.51 -8.91 8.42
CA GLU A 46 14.62 -7.46 8.29
C GLU A 46 13.91 -6.98 7.03
N ILE A 47 13.17 -5.87 7.15
CA ILE A 47 12.61 -5.16 6.00
C ILE A 47 13.66 -4.12 5.58
N THR A 48 14.18 -4.26 4.37
CA THR A 48 15.28 -3.43 3.88
C THR A 48 15.26 -3.34 2.36
N ARG A 49 15.85 -2.27 1.84
CA ARG A 49 16.12 -2.11 0.41
C ARG A 49 17.33 -2.92 -0.06
N ASP A 50 18.25 -3.29 0.86
CA ASP A 50 19.46 -4.05 0.56
C ASP A 50 19.13 -5.55 0.36
N ILE A 51 18.63 -5.88 -0.83
CA ILE A 51 18.15 -7.22 -1.19
C ILE A 51 19.23 -7.91 -2.04
N PRO A 52 19.71 -9.10 -1.63
CA PRO A 52 20.73 -9.81 -2.41
C PRO A 52 20.19 -10.24 -3.79
N ASN A 53 21.06 -10.16 -4.79
CA ASN A 53 20.80 -10.60 -6.17
C ASN A 53 19.68 -9.85 -6.91
N VAL A 54 19.36 -8.62 -6.50
CA VAL A 54 18.42 -7.73 -7.17
C VAL A 54 19.19 -6.48 -7.64
N ARG A 55 18.90 -5.99 -8.84
CA ARG A 55 19.54 -4.81 -9.40
C ARG A 55 18.90 -3.53 -8.85
N ASP A 56 19.70 -2.48 -8.77
CA ASP A 56 19.25 -1.16 -8.29
C ASP A 56 18.08 -0.59 -9.12
N ASP A 57 18.04 -0.88 -10.40
CA ASP A 57 16.94 -0.46 -11.29
C ASP A 57 15.59 -1.06 -10.86
N GLU A 58 15.61 -2.30 -10.36
CA GLU A 58 14.43 -3.01 -9.87
C GLU A 58 13.99 -2.52 -8.49
N LEU A 59 14.83 -1.75 -7.80
CA LEU A 59 14.59 -1.18 -6.48
C LEU A 59 14.29 0.33 -6.51
N ALA A 60 14.29 0.96 -7.68
CA ALA A 60 14.14 2.40 -7.82
C ALA A 60 12.80 2.95 -7.28
N HIS A 61 11.76 2.11 -7.31
CA HIS A 61 10.41 2.46 -6.84
C HIS A 61 10.22 2.25 -5.32
N LEU A 62 11.18 1.65 -4.64
CA LEU A 62 11.18 1.51 -3.18
C LEU A 62 11.76 2.75 -2.50
N ASP A 63 11.35 2.98 -1.28
CA ASP A 63 11.97 3.97 -0.40
C ASP A 63 13.27 3.42 0.24
N GLU A 64 13.90 4.20 1.12
CA GLU A 64 15.13 3.80 1.83
C GLU A 64 14.90 2.62 2.78
N SER A 65 13.67 2.46 3.30
CA SER A 65 13.27 1.36 4.17
C SER A 65 12.95 0.08 3.40
N GLY A 66 12.99 0.10 2.06
CA GLY A 66 12.65 -1.04 1.22
C GLY A 66 11.16 -1.26 0.98
N ILE A 67 10.34 -0.24 1.17
CA ILE A 67 8.90 -0.28 0.99
C ILE A 67 8.52 0.53 -0.26
N VAL A 68 7.53 0.07 -1.02
CA VAL A 68 7.06 0.76 -2.22
C VAL A 68 6.45 2.12 -1.86
N LYS A 69 6.74 3.14 -2.66
CA LYS A 69 6.20 4.50 -2.47
C LYS A 69 4.74 4.57 -2.86
N ILE A 70 3.95 5.33 -2.09
CA ILE A 70 2.55 5.63 -2.42
C ILE A 70 2.48 6.36 -3.77
N GLY A 71 1.47 6.03 -4.59
CA GLY A 71 1.31 6.56 -5.94
C GLY A 71 2.10 5.83 -7.03
N THR A 72 2.94 4.86 -6.67
CA THR A 72 3.71 4.07 -7.64
C THR A 72 2.81 3.12 -8.41
N LYS A 73 2.93 3.09 -9.73
CA LYS A 73 2.30 2.06 -10.55
C LYS A 73 3.10 0.77 -10.46
N VAL A 74 2.45 -0.30 -10.01
CA VAL A 74 3.04 -1.63 -9.85
C VAL A 74 2.46 -2.61 -10.86
N SER A 75 3.29 -3.56 -11.28
CA SER A 75 2.92 -4.63 -12.20
C SER A 75 3.43 -5.97 -11.67
N GLY A 76 2.96 -7.06 -12.27
CA GLY A 76 3.34 -8.41 -11.87
C GLY A 76 4.85 -8.61 -11.82
N GLY A 77 5.35 -9.18 -10.72
CA GLY A 77 6.76 -9.45 -10.49
C GLY A 77 7.57 -8.31 -9.86
N MET A 78 7.02 -7.10 -9.73
CA MET A 78 7.69 -6.01 -9.02
C MET A 78 7.72 -6.27 -7.51
N ILE A 79 8.78 -5.83 -6.85
CA ILE A 79 8.92 -5.92 -5.38
C ILE A 79 8.05 -4.84 -4.74
N LEU A 80 7.16 -5.24 -3.83
CA LEU A 80 6.35 -4.33 -3.04
C LEU A 80 7.03 -3.98 -1.71
N VAL A 81 7.61 -5.00 -1.06
CA VAL A 81 8.35 -4.83 0.20
C VAL A 81 9.59 -5.70 0.14
N GLY A 82 10.74 -5.09 0.32
CA GLY A 82 12.01 -5.77 0.43
C GLY A 82 12.16 -6.42 1.81
N LYS A 83 12.32 -7.74 1.83
CA LYS A 83 12.51 -8.50 3.06
C LYS A 83 13.63 -9.50 2.89
N VAL A 84 14.52 -9.54 3.87
CA VAL A 84 15.60 -10.50 3.94
C VAL A 84 15.47 -11.35 5.19
N SER A 85 15.85 -12.61 5.09
CA SER A 85 15.83 -13.57 6.19
C SER A 85 17.24 -14.11 6.41
N PRO A 86 17.73 -14.20 7.63
CA PRO A 86 19.04 -14.79 7.90
C PRO A 86 19.04 -16.26 7.50
N LYS A 87 20.12 -16.67 6.83
CA LYS A 87 20.36 -18.06 6.49
C LYS A 87 20.92 -18.78 7.72
N GLY A 88 20.35 -19.92 8.08
CA GLY A 88 20.92 -20.75 9.14
C GLY A 88 22.37 -21.13 8.84
N GLU A 89 23.16 -21.39 9.88
CA GLU A 89 24.59 -21.78 9.75
C GLU A 89 24.72 -23.10 8.96
N VAL A 90 24.83 -22.98 7.66
CA VAL A 90 25.26 -24.05 6.77
C VAL A 90 26.69 -23.71 6.35
N LYS A 91 27.61 -24.67 6.44
CA LYS A 91 28.99 -24.49 5.91
C LYS A 91 28.87 -24.06 4.43
N PRO A 92 29.44 -22.91 4.07
CA PRO A 92 29.26 -22.37 2.72
C PRO A 92 29.84 -23.34 1.68
N THR A 93 29.05 -23.60 0.64
CA THR A 93 29.51 -24.37 -0.52
C THR A 93 30.61 -23.61 -1.28
N PRO A 94 31.43 -24.26 -2.11
CA PRO A 94 32.43 -23.57 -2.93
C PRO A 94 31.84 -22.45 -3.78
N GLU A 95 30.65 -22.66 -4.34
CA GLU A 95 29.92 -21.68 -5.14
C GLU A 95 29.49 -20.47 -4.30
N GLU A 96 29.01 -20.70 -3.07
CA GLU A 96 28.66 -19.63 -2.13
C GLU A 96 29.88 -18.80 -1.71
N ARG A 97 31.05 -19.41 -1.57
CA ARG A 97 32.31 -18.69 -1.29
C ARG A 97 32.67 -17.77 -2.45
N LEU A 98 32.45 -18.22 -3.67
CA LEU A 98 32.71 -17.43 -4.88
C LEU A 98 31.74 -16.28 -5.00
N LEU A 99 30.45 -16.50 -4.71
CA LEU A 99 29.43 -15.44 -4.67
C LEU A 99 29.73 -14.39 -3.60
N ARG A 100 30.19 -14.80 -2.42
CA ARG A 100 30.65 -13.87 -1.37
C ARG A 100 31.81 -13.00 -1.82
N ALA A 101 32.77 -13.58 -2.56
CA ALA A 101 33.92 -12.84 -3.06
C ALA A 101 33.54 -11.80 -4.13
N ILE A 102 32.49 -12.06 -4.92
CA ILE A 102 32.02 -11.18 -6.02
C ILE A 102 31.02 -10.13 -5.52
N PHE A 103 30.06 -10.52 -4.69
CA PHE A 103 28.91 -9.67 -4.29
C PHE A 103 28.99 -9.19 -2.81
N GLY A 104 30.08 -9.47 -2.10
CA GLY A 104 30.32 -9.08 -0.72
C GLY A 104 29.75 -10.08 0.30
N GLU A 105 30.16 -9.91 1.57
CA GLU A 105 29.84 -10.84 2.68
C GLU A 105 28.34 -10.97 2.94
N LYS A 106 27.56 -9.91 2.76
CA LYS A 106 26.12 -9.90 3.01
C LYS A 106 25.34 -10.88 2.14
N ALA A 107 25.74 -11.05 0.88
CA ALA A 107 25.07 -11.97 -0.07
C ALA A 107 25.08 -13.45 0.33
N GLY A 108 25.95 -13.85 1.26
CA GLY A 108 26.05 -15.23 1.74
C GLY A 108 25.27 -15.55 3.01
N HIS A 109 24.80 -14.53 3.75
CA HIS A 109 24.19 -14.71 5.06
C HIS A 109 22.68 -14.55 5.08
N VAL A 110 22.11 -13.95 4.03
CA VAL A 110 20.69 -13.67 3.97
C VAL A 110 20.05 -14.25 2.70
N VAL A 111 18.76 -14.55 2.79
CA VAL A 111 17.93 -15.04 1.69
C VAL A 111 16.86 -14.00 1.42
N ASN A 112 16.64 -13.69 0.13
CA ASN A 112 15.57 -12.82 -0.30
C ASN A 112 14.21 -13.49 -0.02
N LYS A 113 13.39 -12.83 0.80
CA LYS A 113 12.00 -13.18 1.10
C LYS A 113 11.05 -12.00 0.88
N SER A 114 11.39 -11.15 -0.05
CA SER A 114 10.61 -9.97 -0.41
C SER A 114 9.21 -10.33 -0.87
N LEU A 115 8.27 -9.42 -0.65
CA LEU A 115 6.93 -9.52 -1.18
C LEU A 115 6.91 -9.00 -2.60
N TYR A 116 6.49 -9.83 -3.52
CA TYR A 116 6.31 -9.49 -4.93
C TYR A 116 4.84 -9.26 -5.28
N CYS A 117 4.62 -8.37 -6.23
CA CYS A 117 3.32 -8.23 -6.87
C CYS A 117 2.97 -9.50 -7.64
N ALA A 118 1.75 -9.99 -7.49
CA ALA A 118 1.31 -11.19 -8.20
C ALA A 118 1.32 -10.97 -9.73
N PRO A 119 1.63 -11.99 -10.54
CA PRO A 119 1.76 -11.85 -12.00
C PRO A 119 0.54 -11.28 -12.72
N SER A 120 -0.65 -11.48 -12.14
CA SER A 120 -1.92 -11.02 -12.69
C SER A 120 -2.39 -9.66 -12.13
N MET A 121 -1.58 -9.03 -11.26
CA MET A 121 -1.95 -7.78 -10.62
C MET A 121 -1.24 -6.61 -11.27
N GLU A 122 -2.02 -5.61 -11.65
CA GLU A 122 -1.55 -4.27 -11.99
C GLU A 122 -2.38 -3.25 -11.23
N GLY A 123 -1.75 -2.19 -10.76
CA GLY A 123 -2.45 -1.15 -10.03
C GLY A 123 -1.54 -0.01 -9.58
N ILE A 124 -2.10 0.84 -8.77
CA ILE A 124 -1.38 1.96 -8.14
C ILE A 124 -1.43 1.75 -6.64
N VAL A 125 -0.31 1.92 -5.96
CA VAL A 125 -0.24 1.86 -4.51
C VAL A 125 -0.98 3.05 -3.92
N VAL A 126 -2.06 2.79 -3.19
CA VAL A 126 -2.93 3.82 -2.62
C VAL A 126 -2.46 4.21 -1.22
N ASP A 127 -2.09 3.22 -0.41
CA ASP A 127 -1.72 3.42 0.98
C ASP A 127 -0.67 2.41 1.43
N VAL A 128 0.12 2.79 2.45
CA VAL A 128 1.12 1.95 3.10
C VAL A 128 1.06 2.20 4.60
N LYS A 129 0.86 1.14 5.38
CA LYS A 129 0.84 1.19 6.83
C LYS A 129 1.98 0.38 7.42
N ILE A 130 2.74 0.98 8.33
CA ILE A 130 3.86 0.34 9.03
C ILE A 130 3.50 0.24 10.50
N PHE A 131 3.54 -0.99 11.02
CA PHE A 131 3.29 -1.27 12.43
C PHE A 131 4.57 -1.81 13.07
N THR A 132 4.98 -1.21 14.17
CA THR A 132 6.10 -1.68 14.97
C THR A 132 5.57 -2.40 16.21
N LYS A 133 6.11 -3.58 16.50
CA LYS A 133 5.73 -4.33 17.68
C LYS A 133 6.11 -3.54 18.95
N LYS A 134 5.24 -3.60 19.96
CA LYS A 134 5.46 -2.92 21.25
C LYS A 134 6.77 -3.40 21.89
N GLY A 135 7.64 -2.45 22.23
CA GLY A 135 8.94 -2.74 22.87
C GLY A 135 10.15 -2.70 21.93
N TYR A 136 9.93 -2.46 20.64
CA TYR A 136 11.00 -2.21 19.68
C TYR A 136 11.11 -0.72 19.35
N ASP A 137 12.33 -0.27 19.10
CA ASP A 137 12.56 1.10 18.64
C ASP A 137 11.95 1.30 17.25
N LYS A 138 11.25 2.42 17.08
CA LYS A 138 10.65 2.77 15.80
C LYS A 138 11.69 3.42 14.89
N ASP A 139 11.71 3.00 13.64
CA ASP A 139 12.52 3.64 12.62
C ASP A 139 12.06 5.09 12.36
N ALA A 140 12.98 5.94 11.89
CA ALA A 140 12.69 7.34 11.57
C ALA A 140 11.51 7.47 10.60
N ARG A 141 11.42 6.57 9.62
CA ARG A 141 10.31 6.53 8.64
C ARG A 141 8.98 6.16 9.28
N ALA A 142 8.97 5.20 10.20
CA ALA A 142 7.75 4.82 10.92
C ALA A 142 7.22 5.97 11.79
N LEU A 143 8.12 6.74 12.42
CA LEU A 143 7.75 7.93 13.21
C LEU A 143 7.19 9.05 12.32
N GLU A 144 7.74 9.25 11.14
CA GLU A 144 7.27 10.23 10.17
C GLU A 144 5.86 9.91 9.68
N LEU A 145 5.62 8.66 9.26
CA LEU A 145 4.30 8.19 8.83
C LEU A 145 3.25 8.28 9.95
N GLU A 146 3.63 7.91 11.18
CA GLU A 146 2.73 8.03 12.34
C GLU A 146 2.38 9.50 12.63
N LYS A 147 3.33 10.41 12.43
CA LYS A 147 3.08 11.85 12.56
C LYS A 147 2.15 12.37 11.48
N GLU A 148 2.37 11.99 10.22
CA GLU A 148 1.51 12.38 9.10
C GLU A 148 0.07 11.87 9.29
N GLU A 149 -0.10 10.62 9.75
CA GLU A 149 -1.42 10.03 10.04
C GLU A 149 -2.11 10.77 11.19
N ARG A 150 -1.37 11.12 12.24
CA ARG A 150 -1.90 11.91 13.36
C ARG A 150 -2.38 13.28 12.90
N ASP A 151 -1.54 14.00 12.14
CA ASP A 151 -1.86 15.33 11.61
C ASP A 151 -3.07 15.28 10.67
N TYR A 152 -3.22 14.18 9.92
CA TYR A 152 -4.40 13.95 9.08
C TYR A 152 -5.68 13.74 9.92
N LEU A 153 -5.62 12.87 10.91
CA LEU A 153 -6.75 12.59 11.80
C LEU A 153 -7.18 13.80 12.62
N GLU A 154 -6.23 14.62 13.07
CA GLU A 154 -6.52 15.88 13.79
C GLU A 154 -7.25 16.88 12.88
N ARG A 155 -6.83 17.01 11.61
CA ARG A 155 -7.54 17.85 10.63
C ARG A 155 -8.94 17.33 10.34
N GLU A 156 -9.10 16.04 10.10
CA GLU A 156 -10.41 15.43 9.86
C GLU A 156 -11.33 15.61 11.07
N HIS A 157 -10.81 15.46 12.27
CA HIS A 157 -11.59 15.70 13.50
C HIS A 157 -12.04 17.16 13.60
N TYR A 158 -11.15 18.10 13.33
CA TYR A 158 -11.47 19.52 13.33
C TYR A 158 -12.55 19.88 12.28
N ASP A 159 -12.43 19.35 11.08
CA ASP A 159 -13.41 19.57 10.01
C ASP A 159 -14.79 19.01 10.39
N ARG A 160 -14.83 17.83 11.02
CA ARG A 160 -16.08 17.25 11.56
C ARG A 160 -16.73 18.14 12.62
N LEU A 161 -15.94 18.70 13.53
CA LEU A 161 -16.46 19.63 14.54
C LEU A 161 -17.06 20.88 13.88
N LEU A 162 -16.37 21.46 12.89
CA LEU A 162 -16.90 22.61 12.15
C LEU A 162 -18.20 22.29 11.41
N MET A 163 -18.34 21.07 10.87
CA MET A 163 -19.59 20.64 10.23
C MET A 163 -20.74 20.55 11.24
N ILE A 164 -20.49 19.98 12.42
CA ILE A 164 -21.47 19.85 13.49
C ILE A 164 -21.92 21.24 13.96
N ASP A 165 -20.98 22.15 14.22
CA ASP A 165 -21.29 23.53 14.63
C ASP A 165 -22.16 24.26 13.59
N LYS A 166 -21.84 24.09 12.30
CA LYS A 166 -22.65 24.65 11.22
C LYS A 166 -24.07 24.07 11.18
N GLU A 167 -24.21 22.76 11.35
CA GLU A 167 -25.51 22.11 11.41
C GLU A 167 -26.33 22.58 12.61
N GLU A 168 -25.72 22.72 13.79
CA GLU A 168 -26.38 23.27 14.98
C GLU A 168 -26.88 24.69 14.74
N MET A 169 -26.01 25.56 14.17
CA MET A 169 -26.40 26.93 13.88
C MET A 169 -27.55 27.00 12.87
N LEU A 170 -27.53 26.13 11.82
CA LEU A 170 -28.65 26.05 10.89
C LEU A 170 -29.93 25.60 11.53
N ARG A 171 -29.90 24.60 12.43
CA ARG A 171 -31.06 24.13 13.20
C ARG A 171 -31.61 25.22 14.12
N ILE A 172 -30.75 25.91 14.86
CA ILE A 172 -31.12 27.02 15.73
C ILE A 172 -31.78 28.14 14.90
N ASN A 173 -31.19 28.55 13.83
CA ASN A 173 -31.73 29.57 12.95
C ASN A 173 -33.07 29.19 12.34
N SER A 174 -33.22 27.92 11.91
CA SER A 174 -34.52 27.42 11.41
C SER A 174 -35.59 27.43 12.48
N PHE A 175 -35.24 27.09 13.73
CA PHE A 175 -36.15 27.11 14.86
C PHE A 175 -36.60 28.53 15.24
N ILE A 176 -35.66 29.48 15.26
CA ILE A 176 -35.95 30.89 15.54
C ILE A 176 -36.84 31.46 14.42
N SER A 177 -36.52 31.18 13.16
CA SER A 177 -37.29 31.65 12.00
C SER A 177 -38.70 31.08 11.96
N SER A 178 -38.90 29.83 12.39
CA SER A 178 -40.23 29.21 12.49
C SER A 178 -41.05 29.80 13.65
N SER A 179 -40.41 30.12 14.78
CA SER A 179 -41.10 30.75 15.92
C SER A 179 -41.48 32.21 15.65
N VAL A 180 -40.68 32.95 14.92
CA VAL A 180 -41.02 34.33 14.49
C VAL A 180 -42.17 34.35 13.49
N ASN A 181 -42.33 33.37 12.65
CA ASN A 181 -43.46 33.26 11.70
C ASN A 181 -44.77 32.79 12.37
N LEU A 182 -44.75 32.30 13.58
CA LEU A 182 -45.96 31.91 14.35
C LEU A 182 -46.63 33.07 15.09
N GLY A 183 -46.13 34.30 14.92
CA GLY A 183 -46.83 35.52 15.33
C GLY A 183 -47.19 35.59 16.81
N ILE A 184 -46.19 35.48 17.68
CA ILE A 184 -46.25 35.89 19.08
C ILE A 184 -45.51 37.19 19.23
#